data_7df543c60ab196310f706250b988dd85
#
_entry.id   7df543c60ab196310f706250b988dd85
#
_cell.length_a   1.000
_cell.length_b   1.000
_cell.length_c   1.000
_cell.angle_alpha   90.00
_cell.angle_beta   90.00
_cell.angle_gamma   90.00
#
_symmetry.space_group_name_H-M   'P 1'
#
loop_
_entity.id
_entity.type
_entity.pdbx_description
1 polymer ?
#
loop_
_entity_poly.entity_id
_entity_poly.type
_entity_poly.pdbx_seq_one_letter_code
_entity_poly.pdbx_strand_id
1 'polypeptide(L)'
;MEKRTMSYTGAGVDYGAMDPFKRVAIRAAGNTDANAKGLGYRAVEWSRGESCFLLEGVDHYLAHVEEGLGSKNVIADQIGWGYERIGQDAVAMIVNDMITLGALPISLAMHLAVGNGKWFRNKKCVEDLIGGWRRGCDLAGAVWSGGETPTLRDIVYADGSVISGSAIGII
;
A
#
# COMPACT_ATOMS: atom_id res chain seq x y z
N MET A 1 25.44 20.68 -19.95
CA MET A 1 24.41 19.91 -19.25
C MET A 1 24.67 20.05 -17.75
N GLU A 2 23.87 20.85 -17.07
CA GLU A 2 23.91 20.93 -15.61
C GLU A 2 23.61 19.53 -15.01
N LYS A 3 24.48 19.07 -14.16
CA LYS A 3 24.22 17.85 -13.36
C LYS A 3 23.02 18.15 -12.44
N ARG A 4 21.82 17.71 -12.83
CA ARG A 4 20.68 17.69 -11.90
C ARG A 4 21.05 16.80 -10.71
N THR A 5 21.29 17.41 -9.57
CA THR A 5 21.48 16.68 -8.31
C THR A 5 20.15 15.98 -8.00
N MET A 6 20.18 14.66 -7.85
CA MET A 6 19.00 13.92 -7.42
C MET A 6 18.67 14.32 -5.98
N SER A 7 17.47 14.85 -5.77
CA SER A 7 16.97 15.23 -4.44
C SER A 7 15.47 14.89 -4.35
N TYR A 8 14.97 14.70 -3.16
CA TYR A 8 13.53 14.48 -2.93
C TYR A 8 12.69 15.63 -3.50
N THR A 9 13.08 16.87 -3.26
CA THR A 9 12.41 18.05 -3.81
C THR A 9 12.45 18.07 -5.34
N GLY A 10 13.57 17.65 -5.94
CA GLY A 10 13.70 17.54 -7.41
C GLY A 10 12.80 16.43 -8.00
N ALA A 11 12.42 15.45 -7.20
CA ALA A 11 11.47 14.40 -7.54
C ALA A 11 10.01 14.77 -7.20
N GLY A 12 9.74 15.99 -6.70
CA GLY A 12 8.41 16.47 -6.36
C GLY A 12 7.98 16.16 -4.92
N VAL A 13 8.87 15.60 -4.09
CA VAL A 13 8.57 15.33 -2.68
C VAL A 13 8.92 16.56 -1.84
N ASP A 14 7.92 17.20 -1.28
CA ASP A 14 8.05 18.38 -0.42
C ASP A 14 7.66 18.05 1.03
N TYR A 15 8.65 17.68 1.83
CA TYR A 15 8.46 17.40 3.26
C TYR A 15 7.99 18.63 4.03
N GLY A 16 8.38 19.86 3.60
CA GLY A 16 7.91 21.09 4.22
C GLY A 16 6.39 21.27 4.15
N ALA A 17 5.79 20.83 3.05
CA ALA A 17 4.34 20.81 2.87
C ALA A 17 3.67 19.56 3.48
N MET A 18 4.32 18.40 3.35
CA MET A 18 3.74 17.12 3.79
C MET A 18 3.70 16.97 5.32
N ASP A 19 4.76 17.33 6.02
CA ASP A 19 4.88 17.12 7.46
C ASP A 19 3.84 17.89 8.29
N PRO A 20 3.49 19.15 7.99
CA PRO A 20 2.38 19.82 8.64
C PRO A 20 1.05 19.07 8.49
N PHE A 21 0.76 18.56 7.30
CA PHE A 21 -0.44 17.75 7.04
C PHE A 21 -0.42 16.47 7.89
N LYS A 22 0.69 15.72 7.88
CA LYS A 22 0.83 14.48 8.66
C LYS A 22 0.60 14.72 10.16
N ARG A 23 1.17 15.79 10.71
CA ARG A 23 0.97 16.14 12.13
C ARG A 23 -0.49 16.45 12.48
N VAL A 24 -1.20 17.14 11.60
CA VAL A 24 -2.64 17.42 11.80
C VAL A 24 -3.44 16.13 11.69
N ALA A 25 -3.16 15.29 10.69
CA ALA A 25 -3.82 14.01 10.48
C ALA A 25 -3.64 13.06 11.67
N ILE A 26 -2.41 12.93 12.20
CA ILE A 26 -2.10 12.10 13.38
C ILE A 26 -2.92 12.56 14.60
N ARG A 27 -3.00 13.86 14.86
CA ARG A 27 -3.83 14.39 15.98
C ARG A 27 -5.32 14.13 15.77
N ALA A 28 -5.82 14.34 14.56
CA ALA A 28 -7.22 14.07 14.24
C ALA A 28 -7.55 12.57 14.38
N ALA A 29 -6.66 11.70 13.91
CA ALA A 29 -6.81 10.26 14.05
C ALA A 29 -6.86 9.84 15.53
N GLY A 30 -6.02 10.41 16.41
CA GLY A 30 -6.05 10.13 17.86
C GLY A 30 -7.41 10.42 18.51
N ASN A 31 -8.16 11.42 18.01
CA ASN A 31 -9.50 11.71 18.51
C ASN A 31 -10.53 10.59 18.21
N THR A 32 -10.20 9.64 17.35
CA THR A 32 -11.05 8.50 17.00
C THR A 32 -10.77 7.24 17.84
N ASP A 33 -9.75 7.23 18.67
CA ASP A 33 -9.30 6.04 19.41
C ASP A 33 -10.38 5.46 20.32
N ALA A 34 -11.24 6.31 20.87
CA ALA A 34 -12.36 5.89 21.72
C ALA A 34 -13.38 4.99 20.98
N ASN A 35 -13.45 5.06 19.65
CA ASN A 35 -14.41 4.27 18.87
C ASN A 35 -14.09 2.75 18.95
N ALA A 36 -12.84 2.37 19.16
CA ALA A 36 -12.44 0.97 19.25
C ALA A 36 -12.85 0.31 20.58
N LYS A 37 -13.08 1.09 21.65
CA LYS A 37 -13.38 0.56 23.00
C LYS A 37 -14.64 -0.30 23.05
N GLY A 38 -15.70 0.10 22.33
CA GLY A 38 -16.95 -0.64 22.24
C GLY A 38 -16.83 -2.00 21.56
N LEU A 39 -15.74 -2.21 20.84
CA LEU A 39 -15.42 -3.45 20.12
C LEU A 39 -14.38 -4.32 20.86
N GLY A 40 -13.96 -3.90 22.07
CA GLY A 40 -12.97 -4.63 22.86
C GLY A 40 -11.51 -4.36 22.46
N TYR A 41 -11.26 -3.30 21.69
CA TYR A 41 -9.91 -2.93 21.27
C TYR A 41 -9.47 -1.59 21.84
N ARG A 42 -8.17 -1.40 21.96
CA ARG A 42 -7.53 -0.16 22.34
C ARG A 42 -6.44 0.22 21.32
N ALA A 43 -6.47 1.47 20.88
CA ALA A 43 -5.41 2.00 20.02
C ALA A 43 -4.07 1.99 20.74
N VAL A 44 -3.03 1.51 20.08
CA VAL A 44 -1.64 1.56 20.56
C VAL A 44 -1.03 2.85 20.04
N GLU A 45 -1.12 3.92 20.83
CA GLU A 45 -0.83 5.30 20.40
C GLU A 45 0.57 5.48 19.79
N TRP A 46 1.60 4.83 20.34
CA TRP A 46 2.97 4.95 19.85
C TRP A 46 3.18 4.33 18.46
N SER A 47 2.31 3.41 18.02
CA SER A 47 2.38 2.82 16.69
C SER A 47 1.78 3.72 15.60
N ARG A 48 1.15 4.83 15.98
CA ARG A 48 0.56 5.78 15.03
C ARG A 48 1.65 6.61 14.34
N GLY A 49 1.75 6.46 13.03
CA GLY A 49 2.78 7.09 12.21
C GLY A 49 4.01 6.24 11.99
N GLU A 50 4.05 5.04 12.61
CA GLU A 50 4.98 3.98 12.25
C GLU A 50 4.52 3.26 10.97
N SER A 51 5.33 2.33 10.45
CA SER A 51 5.02 1.54 9.26
C SER A 51 3.74 0.71 9.40
N CYS A 52 3.36 0.36 10.62
CA CYS A 52 2.18 -0.45 10.94
C CYS A 52 1.46 0.13 12.15
N PHE A 53 0.13 0.22 12.10
CA PHE A 53 -0.70 0.63 13.23
C PHE A 53 -1.23 -0.57 13.99
N LEU A 54 -1.21 -0.51 15.33
CA LEU A 54 -1.65 -1.61 16.21
C LEU A 54 -2.92 -1.25 16.98
N LEU A 55 -3.81 -2.24 17.08
CA LEU A 55 -4.94 -2.26 18.01
C LEU A 55 -4.74 -3.41 18.99
N GLU A 56 -4.69 -3.11 20.28
CA GLU A 56 -4.59 -4.10 21.35
C GLU A 56 -5.96 -4.71 21.63
N GLY A 57 -6.08 -6.02 21.48
CA GLY A 57 -7.20 -6.87 21.90
C GLY A 57 -6.95 -7.49 23.27
N VAL A 58 -7.72 -8.53 23.63
CA VAL A 58 -7.62 -9.20 24.92
C VAL A 58 -6.34 -10.03 25.05
N ASP A 59 -5.99 -10.76 23.97
CA ASP A 59 -4.91 -11.74 23.94
C ASP A 59 -4.02 -11.62 22.68
N HIS A 60 -4.21 -10.58 21.91
CA HIS A 60 -3.48 -10.34 20.67
C HIS A 60 -3.46 -8.85 20.32
N TYR A 61 -2.61 -8.49 19.35
CA TYR A 61 -2.68 -7.20 18.66
C TYR A 61 -3.12 -7.42 17.22
N LEU A 62 -4.08 -6.64 16.74
CA LEU A 62 -4.35 -6.51 15.32
C LEU A 62 -3.41 -5.45 14.74
N ALA A 63 -2.80 -5.78 13.63
CA ALA A 63 -1.94 -4.91 12.86
C ALA A 63 -2.63 -4.47 11.56
N HIS A 64 -2.49 -3.22 11.17
CA HIS A 64 -3.03 -2.69 9.94
C HIS A 64 -1.98 -1.86 9.19
N VAL A 65 -1.84 -2.12 7.91
CA VAL A 65 -0.95 -1.41 6.96
C VAL A 65 -1.74 -0.98 5.75
N GLU A 66 -1.48 0.21 5.26
CA GLU A 66 -1.86 0.72 3.94
C GLU A 66 -0.62 1.28 3.27
N GLU A 67 -0.26 0.76 2.08
CA GLU A 67 0.97 1.15 1.40
C GLU A 67 0.79 1.22 -0.12
N GLY A 68 1.54 2.12 -0.76
CA GLY A 68 1.53 2.35 -2.19
C GLY A 68 2.87 2.02 -2.85
N LEU A 69 2.86 1.20 -3.92
CA LEU A 69 4.08 0.76 -4.61
C LEU A 69 4.91 1.93 -5.16
N GLY A 70 4.29 3.08 -5.36
CA GLY A 70 4.94 4.25 -5.93
C GLY A 70 5.18 4.08 -7.43
N SER A 71 6.40 4.39 -7.89
CA SER A 71 6.70 4.53 -9.32
C SER A 71 7.27 3.28 -10.00
N LYS A 72 7.42 2.15 -9.32
CA LYS A 72 8.01 0.93 -9.91
C LYS A 72 7.22 0.38 -11.10
N ASN A 73 5.88 0.43 -11.03
CA ASN A 73 5.02 -0.04 -12.11
C ASN A 73 5.15 0.80 -13.38
N VAL A 74 5.55 2.08 -13.29
CA VAL A 74 5.82 2.93 -14.47
C VAL A 74 6.89 2.32 -15.37
N ILE A 75 7.87 1.63 -14.79
CA ILE A 75 8.90 0.93 -15.56
C ILE A 75 8.25 -0.23 -16.34
N ALA A 76 7.40 -1.03 -15.69
CA ALA A 76 6.69 -2.12 -16.36
C ALA A 76 5.73 -1.60 -17.44
N ASP A 77 5.04 -0.47 -17.18
CA ASP A 77 4.20 0.21 -18.17
C ASP A 77 5.00 0.63 -19.42
N GLN A 78 6.21 1.19 -19.22
CA GLN A 78 7.09 1.66 -20.31
C GLN A 78 7.68 0.52 -21.14
N ILE A 79 8.10 -0.59 -20.51
CA ILE A 79 8.73 -1.72 -21.20
C ILE A 79 7.72 -2.77 -21.67
N GLY A 80 6.47 -2.71 -21.20
CA GLY A 80 5.38 -3.60 -21.59
C GLY A 80 5.46 -5.02 -21.02
N TRP A 81 6.27 -5.27 -19.97
CA TRP A 81 6.42 -6.56 -19.31
C TRP A 81 6.90 -6.42 -17.86
N GLY A 82 6.96 -7.53 -17.11
CA GLY A 82 7.47 -7.56 -15.74
C GLY A 82 6.39 -7.43 -14.66
N TYR A 83 5.13 -7.43 -15.03
CA TYR A 83 4.00 -7.27 -14.10
C TYR A 83 3.90 -8.37 -13.04
N GLU A 84 4.41 -9.58 -13.32
CA GLU A 84 4.51 -10.63 -12.30
C GLU A 84 5.40 -10.20 -11.13
N ARG A 85 6.53 -9.55 -11.43
CA ARG A 85 7.44 -9.01 -10.41
C ARG A 85 6.81 -7.83 -9.67
N ILE A 86 6.10 -6.96 -10.40
CA ILE A 86 5.38 -5.83 -9.82
C ILE A 86 4.31 -6.29 -8.83
N GLY A 87 3.55 -7.33 -9.17
CA GLY A 87 2.56 -7.91 -8.26
C GLY A 87 3.18 -8.47 -6.98
N GLN A 88 4.28 -9.20 -7.10
CA GLN A 88 5.02 -9.72 -5.94
C GLN A 88 5.65 -8.59 -5.11
N ASP A 89 6.24 -7.57 -5.75
CA ASP A 89 6.84 -6.41 -5.08
C ASP A 89 5.79 -5.61 -4.29
N ALA A 90 4.58 -5.48 -4.82
CA ALA A 90 3.49 -4.77 -4.13
C ALA A 90 3.10 -5.48 -2.83
N VAL A 91 3.00 -6.81 -2.84
CA VAL A 91 2.78 -7.59 -1.61
C VAL A 91 3.96 -7.46 -0.66
N ALA A 92 5.18 -7.60 -1.17
CA ALA A 92 6.39 -7.51 -0.34
C ALA A 92 6.51 -6.16 0.37
N MET A 93 6.16 -5.06 -0.30
CA MET A 93 6.13 -3.72 0.27
C MET A 93 5.21 -3.64 1.49
N ILE A 94 3.96 -4.12 1.36
CA ILE A 94 2.97 -4.12 2.43
C ILE A 94 3.42 -5.00 3.60
N VAL A 95 3.91 -6.21 3.30
CA VAL A 95 4.36 -7.18 4.31
C VAL A 95 5.61 -6.69 5.04
N ASN A 96 6.55 -6.06 4.34
CA ASN A 96 7.75 -5.50 4.96
C ASN A 96 7.43 -4.43 5.99
N ASP A 97 6.43 -3.59 5.75
CA ASP A 97 5.98 -2.61 6.73
C ASP A 97 5.32 -3.29 7.95
N MET A 98 4.51 -4.32 7.73
CA MET A 98 3.84 -5.04 8.79
C MET A 98 4.81 -5.75 9.74
N ILE A 99 5.83 -6.42 9.21
CA ILE A 99 6.78 -7.20 10.03
C ILE A 99 7.72 -6.32 10.85
N THR A 100 7.81 -5.02 10.59
CA THR A 100 8.64 -4.10 11.40
C THR A 100 8.22 -4.08 12.86
N LEU A 101 6.96 -4.32 13.16
CA LEU A 101 6.42 -4.42 14.52
C LEU A 101 6.18 -5.88 14.97
N GLY A 102 6.67 -6.86 14.21
CA GLY A 102 6.59 -8.28 14.54
C GLY A 102 5.25 -8.94 14.18
N ALA A 103 4.37 -8.26 13.45
CA ALA A 103 3.08 -8.81 13.06
C ALA A 103 3.21 -9.77 11.87
N LEU A 104 2.46 -10.86 11.91
CA LEU A 104 2.29 -11.79 10.80
C LEU A 104 1.07 -11.39 9.97
N PRO A 105 1.20 -11.28 8.64
CA PRO A 105 0.07 -10.95 7.78
C PRO A 105 -0.96 -12.09 7.75
N ILE A 106 -2.23 -11.73 7.83
CA ILE A 106 -3.35 -12.69 7.71
C ILE A 106 -4.03 -12.51 6.35
N SER A 107 -4.29 -11.25 5.98
CA SER A 107 -5.10 -10.92 4.80
C SER A 107 -4.54 -9.68 4.11
N LEU A 108 -4.50 -9.73 2.78
CA LEU A 108 -4.13 -8.58 1.94
C LEU A 108 -5.27 -8.23 0.97
N ALA A 109 -5.45 -6.95 0.71
CA ALA A 109 -6.33 -6.43 -0.31
C ALA A 109 -5.54 -5.59 -1.30
N MET A 110 -5.80 -5.76 -2.61
CA MET A 110 -5.14 -5.02 -3.69
C MET A 110 -5.98 -3.81 -4.11
N HIS A 111 -5.35 -2.67 -4.30
CA HIS A 111 -5.96 -1.53 -4.98
C HIS A 111 -5.21 -1.28 -6.28
N LEU A 112 -5.91 -1.37 -7.41
CA LEU A 112 -5.37 -1.14 -8.75
C LEU A 112 -6.18 -0.05 -9.45
N ALA A 113 -5.72 1.19 -9.38
CA ALA A 113 -6.32 2.30 -10.13
C ALA A 113 -5.67 2.43 -11.50
N VAL A 114 -6.49 2.60 -12.55
CA VAL A 114 -6.02 2.79 -13.92
C VAL A 114 -6.58 4.09 -14.50
N GLY A 115 -5.84 4.73 -15.40
CA GLY A 115 -6.31 5.93 -16.09
C GLY A 115 -7.37 5.65 -17.15
N ASN A 116 -7.38 4.45 -17.71
CA ASN A 116 -8.34 4.02 -18.72
C ASN A 116 -8.61 2.52 -18.63
N GLY A 117 -9.87 2.11 -18.66
CA GLY A 117 -10.28 0.70 -18.63
C GLY A 117 -9.72 -0.15 -19.80
N LYS A 118 -9.18 0.46 -20.86
CA LYS A 118 -8.45 -0.27 -21.89
C LYS A 118 -7.20 -0.97 -21.37
N TRP A 119 -6.62 -0.51 -20.26
CA TRP A 119 -5.49 -1.15 -19.60
C TRP A 119 -5.76 -2.64 -19.33
N PHE A 120 -6.98 -2.98 -18.89
CA PHE A 120 -7.40 -4.37 -18.62
C PHE A 120 -7.54 -5.25 -19.88
N ARG A 121 -7.46 -4.68 -21.09
CA ARG A 121 -7.47 -5.47 -22.33
C ARG A 121 -6.15 -6.15 -22.63
N ASN A 122 -5.06 -5.69 -22.02
CA ASN A 122 -3.78 -6.39 -22.10
C ASN A 122 -3.79 -7.60 -21.17
N LYS A 123 -4.34 -8.70 -21.66
CA LYS A 123 -4.52 -9.94 -20.89
C LYS A 123 -3.24 -10.43 -20.24
N LYS A 124 -2.12 -10.36 -20.96
CA LYS A 124 -0.84 -10.81 -20.41
C LYS A 124 -0.41 -9.98 -19.20
N CYS A 125 -0.47 -8.67 -19.28
CA CYS A 125 -0.13 -7.79 -18.15
C CYS A 125 -1.03 -8.05 -16.94
N VAL A 126 -2.33 -8.24 -17.19
CA VAL A 126 -3.32 -8.53 -16.12
C VAL A 126 -3.03 -9.89 -15.49
N GLU A 127 -2.83 -10.94 -16.27
CA GLU A 127 -2.54 -12.28 -15.78
C GLU A 127 -1.21 -12.33 -15.01
N ASP A 128 -0.17 -11.68 -15.53
CA ASP A 128 1.14 -11.58 -14.88
C ASP A 128 1.02 -10.83 -13.53
N LEU A 129 0.31 -9.69 -13.48
CA LEU A 129 0.10 -8.94 -12.24
C LEU A 129 -0.65 -9.76 -11.19
N ILE A 130 -1.75 -10.39 -11.59
CA ILE A 130 -2.55 -11.27 -10.73
C ILE A 130 -1.71 -12.45 -10.22
N GLY A 131 -0.96 -13.09 -11.12
CA GLY A 131 -0.05 -14.18 -10.79
C GLY A 131 1.02 -13.78 -9.78
N GLY A 132 1.62 -12.61 -9.98
CA GLY A 132 2.62 -12.04 -9.08
C GLY A 132 2.07 -11.70 -7.69
N TRP A 133 0.91 -11.06 -7.63
CA TRP A 133 0.23 -10.74 -6.37
C TRP A 133 -0.11 -12.02 -5.59
N ARG A 134 -0.75 -13.00 -6.27
CA ARG A 134 -1.05 -14.31 -5.66
C ARG A 134 0.22 -14.96 -5.11
N ARG A 135 1.30 -15.01 -5.91
CA ARG A 135 2.57 -15.56 -5.46
C ARG A 135 3.12 -14.84 -4.24
N GLY A 136 3.01 -13.49 -4.20
CA GLY A 136 3.39 -12.70 -3.02
C GLY A 136 2.60 -13.11 -1.78
N CYS A 137 1.27 -13.27 -1.91
CA CYS A 137 0.41 -13.76 -0.82
C CYS A 137 0.79 -15.17 -0.37
N ASP A 138 1.06 -16.09 -1.31
CA ASP A 138 1.50 -17.46 -1.00
C ASP A 138 2.82 -17.45 -0.21
N LEU A 139 3.78 -16.62 -0.61
CA LEU A 139 5.07 -16.48 0.08
C LEU A 139 4.94 -15.85 1.47
N ALA A 140 4.01 -14.92 1.65
CA ALA A 140 3.72 -14.28 2.93
C ALA A 140 2.85 -15.15 3.86
N GLY A 141 2.27 -16.24 3.36
CA GLY A 141 1.32 -17.07 4.10
C GLY A 141 -0.01 -16.38 4.37
N ALA A 142 -0.40 -15.41 3.55
CA ALA A 142 -1.58 -14.58 3.77
C ALA A 142 -2.65 -14.82 2.70
N VAL A 143 -3.91 -14.61 3.08
CA VAL A 143 -5.05 -14.69 2.16
C VAL A 143 -5.15 -13.41 1.32
N TRP A 144 -5.37 -13.56 0.02
CA TRP A 144 -5.83 -12.44 -0.80
C TRP A 144 -7.35 -12.28 -0.66
N SER A 145 -7.79 -11.27 0.10
CA SER A 145 -9.20 -11.07 0.45
C SER A 145 -10.02 -10.34 -0.61
N GLY A 146 -9.39 -9.74 -1.61
CA GLY A 146 -10.06 -8.97 -2.63
C GLY A 146 -9.35 -7.67 -2.95
N GLY A 147 -10.11 -6.61 -3.23
CA GLY A 147 -9.53 -5.30 -3.53
C GLY A 147 -10.50 -4.39 -4.27
N GLU A 148 -9.95 -3.32 -4.84
CA GLU A 148 -10.68 -2.30 -5.61
C GLU A 148 -9.94 -1.99 -6.92
N THR A 149 -10.68 -1.79 -8.01
CA THR A 149 -10.11 -1.55 -9.35
C THR A 149 -10.75 -0.34 -10.03
N PRO A 150 -10.57 0.88 -9.51
CA PRO A 150 -11.20 2.07 -10.09
C PRO A 150 -10.54 2.50 -11.40
N THR A 151 -11.36 3.04 -12.31
CA THR A 151 -10.87 3.78 -13.47
C THR A 151 -10.91 5.28 -13.15
N LEU A 152 -9.74 5.88 -13.00
CA LEU A 152 -9.55 7.28 -12.56
C LEU A 152 -9.05 8.14 -13.71
N ARG A 153 -9.95 8.46 -14.66
CA ARG A 153 -9.65 9.31 -15.80
C ARG A 153 -9.18 10.70 -15.32
N ASP A 154 -8.16 11.23 -15.98
CA ASP A 154 -7.56 12.53 -15.72
C ASP A 154 -6.88 12.70 -14.34
N ILE A 155 -6.91 11.65 -13.50
CA ILE A 155 -6.17 11.56 -12.24
C ILE A 155 -4.95 10.66 -12.41
N VAL A 156 -5.14 9.50 -13.04
CA VAL A 156 -4.06 8.59 -13.44
C VAL A 156 -3.81 8.76 -14.94
N TYR A 157 -2.54 8.71 -15.38
CA TYR A 157 -2.21 8.75 -16.79
C TYR A 157 -2.99 7.71 -17.59
N ALA A 158 -3.42 8.07 -18.81
CA ALA A 158 -4.32 7.24 -19.62
C ALA A 158 -3.86 5.79 -19.81
N ASP A 159 -2.55 5.58 -19.98
CA ASP A 159 -1.94 4.26 -20.16
C ASP A 159 -1.21 3.76 -18.90
N GLY A 160 -1.39 4.46 -17.78
CA GLY A 160 -0.74 4.15 -16.50
C GLY A 160 -1.64 3.44 -15.52
N SER A 161 -0.98 2.95 -14.47
CA SER A 161 -1.62 2.32 -13.31
C SER A 161 -1.01 2.82 -12.01
N VAL A 162 -1.78 2.75 -10.93
CA VAL A 162 -1.32 2.95 -9.55
C VAL A 162 -1.67 1.70 -8.78
N ILE A 163 -0.67 1.11 -8.14
CA ILE A 163 -0.83 -0.13 -7.37
C ILE A 163 -0.53 0.18 -5.90
N SER A 164 -1.46 -0.16 -5.05
CA SER A 164 -1.36 -0.06 -3.60
C SER A 164 -2.10 -1.24 -2.97
N GLY A 165 -2.12 -1.28 -1.66
CA GLY A 165 -2.92 -2.26 -0.95
C GLY A 165 -2.81 -2.12 0.54
N SER A 166 -3.66 -2.86 1.21
CA SER A 166 -3.71 -2.92 2.67
C SER A 166 -3.52 -4.35 3.17
N ALA A 167 -3.11 -4.47 4.41
CA ALA A 167 -3.07 -5.75 5.09
C ALA A 167 -3.58 -5.66 6.53
N ILE A 168 -4.16 -6.76 6.98
CA ILE A 168 -4.43 -7.03 8.39
C ILE A 168 -3.50 -8.16 8.83
N GLY A 169 -2.92 -8.01 10.01
CA GLY A 169 -2.05 -8.99 10.62
C GLY A 169 -2.31 -9.15 12.11
N ILE A 170 -1.54 -10.00 12.75
CA ILE A 170 -1.67 -10.34 14.16
C ILE A 170 -0.29 -10.47 14.82
N ILE A 171 -0.20 -10.08 16.08
CA ILE A 171 0.89 -10.37 17.01
C ILE A 171 0.31 -11.15 18.17
#